data_0d8988e814a6f75849cdfe7aa54b4762
#
_entry.id   0d8988e814a6f75849cdfe7aa54b4762
#
_cell.length_a   1.000
_cell.length_b   1.000
_cell.length_c   1.000
_cell.angle_alpha   90.00
_cell.angle_beta   90.00
_cell.angle_gamma   90.00
#
_symmetry.space_group_name_H-M   'P 1'
#
loop_
_entity.id
_entity.type
_entity.pdbx_description
1 polymer ?
#
loop_
_entity_poly.entity_id
_entity_poly.type
_entity_poly.pdbx_seq_one_letter_code
_entity_poly.pdbx_strand_id
1 'polypeptide(L)'
;MVLDSYATPLAQSLLKSGQERHAQTSDARRVLRTEVAAAASFLLAAGLVAGLAVPTRSLSIEALVLTVGLYLVALRVRFPVGSAWTAPTQLVFVPMLFMLPTPWVPLVVAGCSLLDLWPEAHHRRLTSTRVATRIADSLYTLGPVLVLVLTGHQSFSWSAGPILIAAFAAQVLVDAATGLARTWFAERIRPIEQVQMAWLYVIDGCVSCAGIAVAAAAVGQTGLVLLTLPMMGLLSMFAHERKERLDGTLELSSAYRGAAHLLGDVIDAVDHYTGVHTRQVVDLSLAVTVALELDRTRQQDVEFAALLHDVGKIRIPSSIINKPGKLDDAEWEIIRRHTIEGEAMLAQVGGTLAGVGRLVRSSHERYDGTGYPDGLVGESIPIESRIVCVCDAYNAMTTDRPYRRARDVSEAIAELRRCAGTQFDPVVVEAIVRVLTGTAETYAEPEPELVLSGSGSAVG
;
A
#
# COMPACT_ATOMS: atom_id res chain seq x y z
N MET A 1 12.39 -8.41 5.90
CA MET A 1 13.51 -7.57 6.39
C MET A 1 14.45 -7.04 5.32
N VAL A 2 14.43 -7.54 4.09
CA VAL A 2 15.10 -6.87 2.95
C VAL A 2 14.19 -5.87 2.26
N LEU A 3 12.88 -5.92 2.49
CA LEU A 3 11.92 -4.87 2.10
C LEU A 3 12.09 -3.58 2.92
N ASP A 4 12.65 -3.68 4.14
CA ASP A 4 12.77 -2.55 5.07
C ASP A 4 13.83 -1.50 4.69
N SER A 5 14.80 -1.84 3.82
CA SER A 5 15.86 -0.91 3.45
C SER A 5 15.50 0.03 2.30
N TYR A 6 14.34 -0.19 1.63
CA TYR A 6 13.96 0.55 0.42
C TYR A 6 12.61 1.29 0.52
N ALA A 7 11.91 1.19 1.63
CA ALA A 7 10.65 1.88 1.85
C ALA A 7 10.81 2.98 2.91
N THR A 8 10.11 4.10 2.75
CA THR A 8 10.03 5.14 3.79
C THR A 8 9.39 4.59 5.06
N PRO A 9 9.62 5.20 6.24
CA PRO A 9 8.96 4.80 7.49
C PRO A 9 7.44 4.67 7.36
N LEU A 10 6.80 5.55 6.59
CA LEU A 10 5.35 5.51 6.34
C LEU A 10 4.96 4.34 5.41
N ALA A 11 5.70 4.12 4.32
CA ALA A 11 5.48 2.97 3.44
C ALA A 11 5.76 1.66 4.17
N GLN A 12 6.74 1.65 5.07
CA GLN A 12 7.02 0.53 5.98
C GLN A 12 5.88 0.32 6.97
N SER A 13 5.30 1.36 7.56
CA SER A 13 4.16 1.26 8.48
C SER A 13 2.91 0.76 7.76
N LEU A 14 2.62 1.24 6.54
CA LEU A 14 1.50 0.77 5.73
C LEU A 14 1.68 -0.68 5.25
N LEU A 15 2.91 -1.07 4.88
CA LEU A 15 3.25 -2.46 4.55
C LEU A 15 3.21 -3.35 5.79
N LYS A 16 3.69 -2.85 6.93
CA LYS A 16 3.68 -3.56 8.21
C LYS A 16 2.27 -3.73 8.76
N SER A 17 1.43 -2.70 8.70
CA SER A 17 0.01 -2.80 9.08
C SER A 17 -0.81 -3.69 8.12
N GLY A 18 -0.45 -3.76 6.84
CA GLY A 18 -0.98 -4.75 5.90
C GLY A 18 -0.51 -6.17 6.23
N GLN A 19 0.77 -6.34 6.53
CA GLN A 19 1.36 -7.63 6.92
C GLN A 19 0.90 -8.10 8.30
N GLU A 20 0.72 -7.21 9.27
CA GLU A 20 0.22 -7.55 10.61
C GLU A 20 -1.25 -7.97 10.59
N ARG A 21 -2.09 -7.36 9.76
CA ARG A 21 -3.46 -7.86 9.50
C ARG A 21 -3.46 -9.26 8.88
N HIS A 22 -2.54 -9.57 7.96
CA HIS A 22 -2.37 -10.91 7.44
C HIS A 22 -1.74 -11.88 8.46
N ALA A 23 -0.80 -11.41 9.29
CA ALA A 23 -0.15 -12.23 10.30
C ALA A 23 -1.09 -12.63 11.46
N GLN A 24 -2.06 -11.79 11.80
CA GLN A 24 -3.07 -12.12 12.84
C GLN A 24 -4.05 -13.22 12.40
N THR A 25 -4.20 -13.47 11.10
CA THR A 25 -5.08 -14.51 10.55
C THR A 25 -4.35 -15.77 10.09
N SER A 26 -3.02 -15.74 9.94
CA SER A 26 -2.24 -16.87 9.45
C SER A 26 -1.63 -17.69 10.61
N ASP A 27 -1.92 -18.97 10.63
CA ASP A 27 -1.20 -19.93 11.50
C ASP A 27 0.23 -20.10 10.96
N ALA A 28 1.23 -19.58 11.64
CA ALA A 28 2.65 -19.66 11.25
C ALA A 28 3.11 -21.11 10.96
N ARG A 29 2.51 -22.11 11.64
CA ARG A 29 2.77 -23.52 11.38
C ARG A 29 2.19 -24.00 10.06
N ARG A 30 1.06 -23.43 9.64
CA ARG A 30 0.42 -23.75 8.34
C ARG A 30 1.26 -23.19 7.20
N VAL A 31 1.69 -21.94 7.31
CA VAL A 31 2.59 -21.31 6.33
C VAL A 31 3.87 -22.14 6.18
N LEU A 32 4.54 -22.47 7.28
CA LEU A 32 5.76 -23.29 7.25
C LEU A 32 5.51 -24.65 6.57
N ARG A 33 4.42 -25.35 6.89
CA ARG A 33 4.10 -26.66 6.27
C ARG A 33 3.85 -26.54 4.79
N THR A 34 3.12 -25.52 4.34
CA THR A 34 2.85 -25.26 2.91
C THR A 34 4.17 -24.98 2.16
N GLU A 35 5.02 -24.11 2.70
CA GLU A 35 6.28 -23.76 2.06
C GLU A 35 7.26 -24.95 2.02
N VAL A 36 7.34 -25.73 3.09
CA VAL A 36 8.17 -26.95 3.13
C VAL A 36 7.66 -27.99 2.14
N ALA A 37 6.35 -28.18 2.03
CA ALA A 37 5.78 -29.10 1.04
C ALA A 37 6.07 -28.66 -0.41
N ALA A 38 5.93 -27.37 -0.70
CA ALA A 38 6.25 -26.81 -2.01
C ALA A 38 7.75 -26.93 -2.34
N ALA A 39 8.64 -26.63 -1.38
CA ALA A 39 10.08 -26.79 -1.54
C ALA A 39 10.48 -28.25 -1.76
N ALA A 40 9.91 -29.18 -1.00
CA ALA A 40 10.16 -30.62 -1.16
C ALA A 40 9.68 -31.13 -2.54
N SER A 41 8.49 -30.70 -2.98
CA SER A 41 7.96 -31.03 -4.30
C SER A 41 8.86 -30.50 -5.42
N PHE A 42 9.35 -29.26 -5.27
CA PHE A 42 10.32 -28.69 -6.21
C PHE A 42 11.62 -29.52 -6.27
N LEU A 43 12.23 -29.79 -5.11
CA LEU A 43 13.51 -30.53 -5.07
C LEU A 43 13.39 -31.93 -5.64
N LEU A 44 12.26 -32.60 -5.37
CA LEU A 44 11.97 -33.92 -5.95
C LEU A 44 11.85 -33.84 -7.46
N ALA A 45 11.04 -32.91 -7.98
CA ALA A 45 10.82 -32.75 -9.41
C ALA A 45 12.10 -32.33 -10.16
N ALA A 46 12.82 -31.32 -9.61
CA ALA A 46 14.08 -30.85 -10.18
C ALA A 46 15.17 -31.93 -10.15
N GLY A 47 15.25 -32.72 -9.06
CA GLY A 47 16.16 -33.85 -8.94
C GLY A 47 15.85 -34.98 -9.93
N LEU A 48 14.56 -35.31 -10.14
CA LEU A 48 14.15 -36.29 -11.16
C LEU A 48 14.48 -35.79 -12.57
N VAL A 49 14.21 -34.55 -12.90
CA VAL A 49 14.55 -34.00 -14.22
C VAL A 49 16.06 -33.97 -14.41
N ALA A 50 16.85 -33.59 -13.44
CA ALA A 50 18.30 -33.55 -13.51
C ALA A 50 18.93 -34.96 -13.63
N GLY A 51 18.32 -35.98 -13.01
CA GLY A 51 18.83 -37.36 -12.99
C GLY A 51 18.39 -38.21 -14.18
N LEU A 52 17.17 -37.99 -14.72
CA LEU A 52 16.59 -38.80 -15.77
C LEU A 52 16.76 -38.18 -17.16
N ALA A 53 16.80 -36.88 -17.31
CA ALA A 53 16.94 -36.23 -18.60
C ALA A 53 18.42 -36.17 -19.03
N VAL A 54 18.67 -36.61 -20.29
CA VAL A 54 20.00 -36.55 -20.87
C VAL A 54 20.30 -35.10 -21.29
N PRO A 55 21.33 -34.48 -20.75
CA PRO A 55 21.71 -33.13 -21.15
C PRO A 55 22.37 -33.20 -22.55
N THR A 56 22.01 -32.26 -23.41
CA THR A 56 22.62 -32.14 -24.76
C THR A 56 23.93 -31.37 -24.76
N ARG A 57 24.28 -30.77 -23.63
CA ARG A 57 25.51 -29.96 -23.44
C ARG A 57 26.28 -30.41 -22.21
N SER A 58 27.61 -30.30 -22.28
CA SER A 58 28.51 -30.42 -21.15
C SER A 58 28.47 -29.12 -20.32
N LEU A 59 28.71 -29.24 -19.04
CA LEU A 59 28.80 -28.08 -18.12
C LEU A 59 30.07 -27.28 -18.43
N SER A 60 29.91 -26.02 -18.86
CA SER A 60 30.99 -25.04 -18.91
C SER A 60 31.09 -24.27 -17.59
N ILE A 61 32.27 -24.31 -16.97
CA ILE A 61 32.53 -23.60 -15.71
C ILE A 61 32.40 -22.08 -15.96
N GLU A 62 32.89 -21.57 -17.07
CA GLU A 62 32.77 -20.16 -17.46
C GLU A 62 31.30 -19.72 -17.53
N ALA A 63 30.47 -20.48 -18.29
CA ALA A 63 29.05 -20.19 -18.39
C ALA A 63 28.34 -20.25 -17.04
N LEU A 64 28.70 -21.22 -16.19
CA LEU A 64 28.13 -21.35 -14.85
C LEU A 64 28.49 -20.14 -13.97
N VAL A 65 29.76 -19.76 -13.89
CA VAL A 65 30.21 -18.63 -13.06
C VAL A 65 29.59 -17.32 -13.52
N LEU A 66 29.58 -17.07 -14.84
CA LEU A 66 28.99 -15.85 -15.39
C LEU A 66 27.48 -15.78 -15.14
N THR A 67 26.74 -16.86 -15.42
CA THR A 67 25.28 -16.84 -15.27
C THR A 67 24.86 -16.81 -13.80
N VAL A 68 25.53 -17.53 -12.91
CA VAL A 68 25.28 -17.47 -11.45
C VAL A 68 25.57 -16.07 -10.91
N GLY A 69 26.73 -15.48 -11.26
CA GLY A 69 27.07 -14.12 -10.85
C GLY A 69 26.04 -13.08 -11.31
N LEU A 70 25.66 -13.14 -12.60
CA LEU A 70 24.65 -12.24 -13.16
C LEU A 70 23.25 -12.47 -12.53
N TYR A 71 22.89 -13.71 -12.25
CA TYR A 71 21.61 -14.01 -11.61
C TYR A 71 21.54 -13.46 -10.18
N LEU A 72 22.64 -13.53 -9.42
CA LEU A 72 22.74 -12.94 -8.09
C LEU A 72 22.66 -11.39 -8.17
N VAL A 73 23.24 -10.78 -9.19
CA VAL A 73 23.07 -9.34 -9.44
C VAL A 73 21.60 -9.03 -9.76
N ALA A 74 20.97 -9.81 -10.65
CA ALA A 74 19.55 -9.62 -11.00
C ALA A 74 18.63 -9.71 -9.78
N LEU A 75 18.87 -10.60 -8.82
CA LEU A 75 18.11 -10.69 -7.58
C LEU A 75 18.22 -9.44 -6.70
N ARG A 76 19.28 -8.64 -6.86
CA ARG A 76 19.47 -7.36 -6.14
C ARG A 76 18.79 -6.18 -6.80
N VAL A 77 18.52 -6.27 -8.09
CA VAL A 77 17.79 -5.25 -8.85
C VAL A 77 16.29 -5.47 -8.65
N ARG A 78 15.67 -4.68 -7.80
CA ARG A 78 14.23 -4.76 -7.54
C ARG A 78 13.55 -3.52 -8.06
N PHE A 79 12.43 -3.68 -8.77
CA PHE A 79 11.63 -2.58 -9.25
C PHE A 79 10.14 -2.80 -8.97
N PRO A 80 9.39 -1.73 -8.69
CA PRO A 80 7.99 -1.81 -8.34
C PRO A 80 7.13 -2.02 -9.58
N VAL A 81 6.17 -2.96 -9.49
CA VAL A 81 5.14 -3.25 -10.50
C VAL A 81 3.78 -3.26 -9.81
N GLY A 82 2.96 -2.23 -10.06
CA GLY A 82 1.73 -2.04 -9.29
C GLY A 82 2.03 -1.91 -7.80
N SER A 83 1.45 -2.80 -7.00
CA SER A 83 1.68 -2.93 -5.55
C SER A 83 2.76 -3.95 -5.18
N ALA A 84 3.36 -4.65 -6.17
CA ALA A 84 4.37 -5.68 -5.95
C ALA A 84 5.77 -5.21 -6.34
N TRP A 85 6.78 -5.96 -5.89
CA TRP A 85 8.18 -5.79 -6.29
C TRP A 85 8.62 -7.02 -7.07
N THR A 86 9.30 -6.82 -8.19
CA THR A 86 9.88 -7.91 -8.98
C THR A 86 11.36 -7.67 -9.24
N ALA A 87 12.06 -8.71 -9.71
CA ALA A 87 13.45 -8.67 -10.10
C ALA A 87 13.59 -9.16 -11.56
N PRO A 88 14.49 -8.58 -12.36
CA PRO A 88 14.63 -8.91 -13.79
C PRO A 88 15.39 -10.23 -14.00
N THR A 89 15.09 -11.24 -13.22
CA THR A 89 15.77 -12.55 -13.26
C THR A 89 15.65 -13.24 -14.60
N GLN A 90 14.58 -12.96 -15.36
CA GLN A 90 14.36 -13.50 -16.69
C GLN A 90 15.45 -13.14 -17.70
N LEU A 91 16.09 -11.97 -17.54
CA LEU A 91 17.23 -11.56 -18.37
C LEU A 91 18.40 -12.57 -18.34
N VAL A 92 18.55 -13.28 -17.21
CA VAL A 92 19.63 -14.25 -17.01
C VAL A 92 19.10 -15.68 -17.03
N PHE A 93 17.92 -15.92 -16.50
CA PHE A 93 17.29 -17.24 -16.49
C PHE A 93 17.10 -17.80 -17.91
N VAL A 94 16.61 -16.99 -18.84
CA VAL A 94 16.43 -17.44 -20.24
C VAL A 94 17.77 -17.83 -20.90
N PRO A 95 18.85 -17.03 -20.86
CA PRO A 95 20.17 -17.47 -21.26
C PRO A 95 20.66 -18.74 -20.56
N MET A 96 20.43 -18.90 -19.26
CA MET A 96 20.84 -20.12 -18.51
C MET A 96 20.25 -21.39 -19.12
N LEU A 97 18.99 -21.35 -19.60
CA LEU A 97 18.34 -22.51 -20.23
C LEU A 97 19.11 -23.06 -21.45
N PHE A 98 19.88 -22.18 -22.14
CA PHE A 98 20.59 -22.50 -23.37
C PHE A 98 22.12 -22.51 -23.20
N MET A 99 22.67 -21.99 -22.14
CA MET A 99 24.11 -21.95 -21.84
C MET A 99 24.54 -23.08 -20.91
N LEU A 100 23.67 -23.50 -20.00
CA LEU A 100 23.93 -24.61 -19.07
C LEU A 100 23.23 -25.89 -19.53
N PRO A 101 23.58 -27.05 -18.94
CA PRO A 101 22.78 -28.26 -19.10
C PRO A 101 21.34 -28.01 -18.65
N THR A 102 20.40 -27.91 -19.61
CA THR A 102 19.00 -27.46 -19.34
C THR A 102 18.35 -28.21 -18.17
N PRO A 103 18.50 -29.56 -17.99
CA PRO A 103 17.90 -30.24 -16.84
C PRO A 103 18.41 -29.80 -15.48
N TRP A 104 19.57 -29.16 -15.39
CA TRP A 104 20.20 -28.74 -14.13
C TRP A 104 19.84 -27.28 -13.75
N VAL A 105 19.30 -26.50 -14.67
CA VAL A 105 18.99 -25.08 -14.46
C VAL A 105 18.08 -24.84 -13.24
N PRO A 106 17.02 -25.62 -12.97
CA PRO A 106 16.19 -25.44 -11.78
C PRO A 106 17.00 -25.49 -10.47
N LEU A 107 17.92 -26.47 -10.36
CA LEU A 107 18.78 -26.61 -9.17
C LEU A 107 19.77 -25.45 -9.06
N VAL A 108 20.34 -24.98 -10.17
CA VAL A 108 21.24 -23.81 -10.19
C VAL A 108 20.49 -22.56 -9.72
N VAL A 109 19.28 -22.32 -10.21
CA VAL A 109 18.44 -21.18 -9.80
C VAL A 109 18.10 -21.26 -8.32
N ALA A 110 17.71 -22.41 -7.81
CA ALA A 110 17.47 -22.61 -6.38
C ALA A 110 18.75 -22.36 -5.54
N GLY A 111 19.89 -22.82 -6.04
CA GLY A 111 21.20 -22.52 -5.43
C GLY A 111 21.48 -21.03 -5.36
N CYS A 112 21.23 -20.26 -6.44
CA CYS A 112 21.36 -18.82 -6.46
C CYS A 112 20.41 -18.14 -5.44
N SER A 113 19.15 -18.60 -5.37
CA SER A 113 18.16 -18.10 -4.42
C SER A 113 18.55 -18.32 -2.96
N LEU A 114 19.22 -19.45 -2.66
CA LEU A 114 19.79 -19.74 -1.34
C LEU A 114 21.04 -18.91 -1.05
N LEU A 115 21.92 -18.73 -2.04
CA LEU A 115 23.11 -17.87 -1.90
C LEU A 115 22.73 -16.41 -1.61
N ASP A 116 21.62 -15.93 -2.16
CA ASP A 116 21.09 -14.59 -1.86
C ASP A 116 20.71 -14.41 -0.39
N LEU A 117 20.42 -15.49 0.33
CA LEU A 117 20.14 -15.48 1.77
C LEU A 117 21.40 -15.43 2.68
N TRP A 118 22.60 -15.52 2.08
CA TRP A 118 23.86 -15.54 2.84
C TRP A 118 24.02 -14.40 3.85
N PRO A 119 23.70 -13.11 3.53
CA PRO A 119 23.79 -12.02 4.48
C PRO A 119 22.87 -12.21 5.70
N GLU A 120 21.67 -12.76 5.48
CA GLU A 120 20.70 -13.01 6.56
C GLU A 120 21.15 -14.17 7.46
N ALA A 121 21.74 -15.21 6.86
CA ALA A 121 22.33 -16.32 7.59
C ALA A 121 23.47 -15.84 8.49
N HIS A 122 24.34 -14.96 7.99
CA HIS A 122 25.44 -14.39 8.75
C HIS A 122 24.97 -13.57 9.97
N HIS A 123 23.86 -12.86 9.82
CA HIS A 123 23.26 -12.08 10.92
C HIS A 123 22.30 -12.87 11.82
N ARG A 124 22.25 -14.20 11.72
CA ARG A 124 21.35 -15.09 12.48
C ARG A 124 19.85 -14.75 12.37
N ARG A 125 19.44 -14.19 11.24
CA ARG A 125 18.03 -13.80 10.97
C ARG A 125 17.30 -14.78 10.05
N LEU A 126 17.94 -15.89 9.70
CA LEU A 126 17.40 -16.89 8.80
C LEU A 126 16.38 -17.78 9.51
N THR A 127 15.16 -17.86 8.97
CA THR A 127 14.12 -18.76 9.45
C THR A 127 13.91 -19.92 8.49
N SER A 128 13.47 -21.08 9.01
CA SER A 128 13.14 -22.25 8.18
C SER A 128 12.10 -21.95 7.10
N THR A 129 11.10 -21.15 7.44
CA THR A 129 10.07 -20.69 6.49
C THR A 129 10.71 -19.95 5.32
N ARG A 130 11.65 -19.03 5.59
CA ARG A 130 12.29 -18.21 4.56
C ARG A 130 13.14 -19.02 3.61
N VAL A 131 13.85 -20.04 4.12
CA VAL A 131 14.60 -20.99 3.30
C VAL A 131 13.65 -21.80 2.41
N ALA A 132 12.58 -22.34 3.00
CA ALA A 132 11.59 -23.11 2.24
C ALA A 132 10.92 -22.28 1.16
N THR A 133 10.49 -21.05 1.47
CA THR A 133 9.90 -20.11 0.48
C THR A 133 10.85 -19.85 -0.67
N ARG A 134 12.15 -19.59 -0.41
CA ARG A 134 13.14 -19.32 -1.46
C ARG A 134 13.38 -20.51 -2.39
N ILE A 135 13.33 -21.73 -1.86
CA ILE A 135 13.39 -22.94 -2.69
C ILE A 135 12.10 -23.08 -3.50
N ALA A 136 10.94 -22.93 -2.87
CA ALA A 136 9.64 -23.03 -3.50
C ALA A 136 9.42 -21.98 -4.61
N ASP A 137 9.97 -20.77 -4.44
CA ASP A 137 9.95 -19.72 -5.46
C ASP A 137 10.66 -20.11 -6.77
N SER A 138 11.45 -21.18 -6.76
CA SER A 138 12.10 -21.71 -7.97
C SER A 138 11.21 -22.65 -8.79
N LEU A 139 9.98 -22.97 -8.34
CA LEU A 139 9.05 -23.89 -9.02
C LEU A 139 8.75 -23.50 -10.47
N TYR A 140 8.66 -22.20 -10.76
CA TYR A 140 8.39 -21.67 -12.10
C TYR A 140 9.40 -22.18 -13.15
N THR A 141 10.63 -22.48 -12.73
CA THR A 141 11.71 -22.93 -13.64
C THR A 141 11.45 -24.31 -14.24
N LEU A 142 10.64 -25.14 -13.57
CA LEU A 142 10.30 -26.48 -14.05
C LEU A 142 9.48 -26.45 -15.34
N GLY A 143 8.57 -25.46 -15.49
CA GLY A 143 7.73 -25.34 -16.67
C GLY A 143 8.55 -25.30 -17.99
N PRO A 144 9.38 -24.28 -18.20
CA PRO A 144 10.18 -24.16 -19.41
C PRO A 144 11.19 -25.32 -19.60
N VAL A 145 11.80 -25.76 -18.48
CA VAL A 145 12.76 -26.89 -18.57
C VAL A 145 12.07 -28.16 -19.04
N LEU A 146 10.90 -28.50 -18.54
CA LEU A 146 10.14 -29.68 -18.99
C LEU A 146 9.77 -29.55 -20.45
N VAL A 147 9.31 -28.42 -20.93
CA VAL A 147 8.98 -28.22 -22.36
C VAL A 147 10.22 -28.44 -23.22
N LEU A 148 11.35 -27.83 -22.89
CA LEU A 148 12.58 -27.91 -23.66
C LEU A 148 13.17 -29.36 -23.69
N VAL A 149 13.10 -30.04 -22.55
CA VAL A 149 13.58 -31.43 -22.42
C VAL A 149 12.68 -32.40 -23.21
N LEU A 150 11.35 -32.32 -23.02
CA LEU A 150 10.40 -33.23 -23.66
C LEU A 150 10.33 -33.05 -25.19
N THR A 151 10.55 -31.82 -25.67
CA THR A 151 10.56 -31.51 -27.11
C THR A 151 11.94 -31.74 -27.76
N GLY A 152 12.98 -32.02 -26.96
CA GLY A 152 14.36 -32.15 -27.42
C GLY A 152 15.07 -30.87 -27.85
N HIS A 153 14.45 -29.69 -27.58
CA HIS A 153 14.97 -28.38 -28.00
C HIS A 153 15.81 -27.71 -26.89
N GLN A 154 16.81 -28.40 -26.38
CA GLN A 154 17.74 -27.87 -25.36
C GLN A 154 18.82 -26.93 -25.94
N SER A 155 18.92 -26.78 -27.26
CA SER A 155 19.79 -25.82 -27.95
C SER A 155 18.96 -24.68 -28.53
N PHE A 156 19.49 -23.45 -28.44
CA PHE A 156 18.81 -22.31 -29.01
C PHE A 156 18.71 -22.38 -30.54
N SER A 157 17.51 -22.14 -31.06
CA SER A 157 17.25 -22.01 -32.50
C SER A 157 16.06 -21.06 -32.71
N TRP A 158 16.15 -20.18 -33.70
CA TRP A 158 15.06 -19.26 -34.08
C TRP A 158 13.86 -20.04 -34.66
N SER A 159 14.10 -21.21 -35.27
CA SER A 159 13.04 -22.05 -35.79
C SER A 159 12.17 -22.70 -34.69
N ALA A 160 12.65 -22.69 -33.43
CA ALA A 160 11.94 -23.20 -32.27
C ALA A 160 10.99 -22.12 -31.62
N GLY A 161 10.65 -21.04 -32.32
CA GLY A 161 9.80 -19.96 -31.81
C GLY A 161 8.51 -20.46 -31.10
N PRO A 162 7.72 -21.35 -31.69
CA PRO A 162 6.53 -21.89 -31.01
C PRO A 162 6.85 -22.65 -29.72
N ILE A 163 8.00 -23.32 -29.64
CA ILE A 163 8.44 -24.04 -28.43
C ILE A 163 8.89 -23.06 -27.35
N LEU A 164 9.54 -21.96 -27.74
CA LEU A 164 9.89 -20.87 -26.78
C LEU A 164 8.64 -20.22 -26.18
N ILE A 165 7.61 -20.01 -27.00
CA ILE A 165 6.30 -19.51 -26.53
C ILE A 165 5.66 -20.53 -25.57
N ALA A 166 5.68 -21.81 -25.93
CA ALA A 166 5.15 -22.85 -25.05
C ALA A 166 5.93 -22.99 -23.76
N ALA A 167 7.26 -22.83 -23.79
CA ALA A 167 8.10 -22.82 -22.59
C ALA A 167 7.75 -21.64 -21.66
N PHE A 168 7.56 -20.43 -22.20
CA PHE A 168 7.13 -19.27 -21.43
C PHE A 168 5.71 -19.47 -20.88
N ALA A 169 4.77 -19.98 -21.69
CA ALA A 169 3.42 -20.28 -21.22
C ALA A 169 3.42 -21.30 -20.06
N ALA A 170 4.25 -22.34 -20.17
CA ALA A 170 4.42 -23.33 -19.12
C ALA A 170 5.04 -22.73 -17.84
N GLN A 171 5.98 -21.79 -17.97
CA GLN A 171 6.52 -21.01 -16.85
C GLN A 171 5.41 -20.26 -16.12
N VAL A 172 4.63 -19.45 -16.84
CA VAL A 172 3.52 -18.66 -16.28
C VAL A 172 2.49 -19.56 -15.61
N LEU A 173 2.15 -20.67 -16.27
CA LEU A 173 1.15 -21.61 -15.75
C LEU A 173 1.61 -22.28 -14.45
N VAL A 174 2.87 -22.72 -14.38
CA VAL A 174 3.43 -23.32 -13.17
C VAL A 174 3.54 -22.29 -12.06
N ASP A 175 4.01 -21.08 -12.35
CA ASP A 175 4.13 -20.00 -11.38
C ASP A 175 2.76 -19.60 -10.83
N ALA A 176 1.79 -19.34 -11.70
CA ALA A 176 0.44 -18.97 -11.28
C ALA A 176 -0.23 -20.10 -10.46
N ALA A 177 -0.16 -21.33 -10.92
CA ALA A 177 -0.79 -22.47 -10.23
C ALA A 177 -0.17 -22.69 -8.84
N THR A 178 1.17 -22.65 -8.75
CA THR A 178 1.88 -22.84 -7.47
C THR A 178 1.71 -21.66 -6.55
N GLY A 179 1.74 -20.43 -7.06
CA GLY A 179 1.47 -19.20 -6.30
C GLY A 179 0.06 -19.21 -5.71
N LEU A 180 -0.97 -19.45 -6.53
CA LEU A 180 -2.36 -19.58 -6.09
C LEU A 180 -2.54 -20.65 -5.02
N ALA A 181 -1.96 -21.83 -5.24
CA ALA A 181 -2.04 -22.95 -4.30
C ALA A 181 -1.38 -22.58 -2.95
N ARG A 182 -0.16 -22.06 -2.99
CA ARG A 182 0.58 -21.67 -1.78
C ARG A 182 -0.17 -20.63 -0.97
N THR A 183 -0.66 -19.57 -1.61
CA THR A 183 -1.42 -18.50 -0.94
C THR A 183 -2.74 -19.00 -0.38
N TRP A 184 -3.46 -19.86 -1.13
CA TRP A 184 -4.69 -20.47 -0.63
C TRP A 184 -4.46 -21.36 0.60
N PHE A 185 -3.45 -22.23 0.55
CA PHE A 185 -3.17 -23.14 1.67
C PHE A 185 -2.53 -22.44 2.86
N ALA A 186 -1.66 -21.46 2.65
CA ALA A 186 -0.98 -20.72 3.70
C ALA A 186 -1.88 -19.65 4.35
N GLU A 187 -2.53 -18.79 3.54
CA GLU A 187 -3.14 -17.54 3.98
C GLU A 187 -4.66 -17.50 3.81
N ARG A 188 -5.25 -18.50 3.11
CA ARG A 188 -6.70 -18.56 2.81
C ARG A 188 -7.20 -17.40 1.93
N ILE A 189 -6.33 -16.73 1.22
CA ILE A 189 -6.69 -15.68 0.27
C ILE A 189 -7.35 -16.30 -0.95
N ARG A 190 -8.48 -15.73 -1.38
CA ARG A 190 -9.23 -16.25 -2.54
C ARG A 190 -8.48 -15.98 -3.84
N PRO A 191 -8.48 -16.92 -4.81
CA PRO A 191 -7.77 -16.75 -6.09
C PRO A 191 -8.15 -15.49 -6.86
N ILE A 192 -9.41 -15.05 -6.76
CA ILE A 192 -9.92 -13.84 -7.45
C ILE A 192 -9.20 -12.56 -7.00
N GLU A 193 -8.76 -12.50 -5.75
CA GLU A 193 -8.07 -11.34 -5.20
C GLU A 193 -6.63 -11.21 -5.74
N GLN A 194 -6.10 -12.28 -6.34
CA GLN A 194 -4.76 -12.33 -6.90
C GLN A 194 -4.71 -11.94 -8.39
N VAL A 195 -5.86 -11.77 -9.05
CA VAL A 195 -5.93 -11.39 -10.48
C VAL A 195 -5.23 -10.05 -10.76
N GLN A 196 -5.17 -9.15 -9.77
CA GLN A 196 -4.46 -7.87 -9.88
C GLN A 196 -2.94 -8.04 -10.09
N MET A 197 -2.39 -9.23 -9.83
CA MET A 197 -0.97 -9.55 -10.06
C MET A 197 -0.66 -9.97 -11.52
N ALA A 198 -1.67 -10.06 -12.39
CA ALA A 198 -1.49 -10.51 -13.79
C ALA A 198 -0.52 -9.62 -14.60
N TRP A 199 -0.39 -8.35 -14.25
CA TRP A 199 0.59 -7.44 -14.84
C TRP A 199 2.04 -7.90 -14.69
N LEU A 200 2.33 -8.67 -13.64
CA LEU A 200 3.67 -9.21 -13.40
C LEU A 200 4.11 -10.11 -14.57
N TYR A 201 3.20 -10.96 -15.05
CA TYR A 201 3.49 -11.88 -16.17
C TYR A 201 3.69 -11.13 -17.51
N VAL A 202 3.05 -9.99 -17.71
CA VAL A 202 3.30 -9.16 -18.91
C VAL A 202 4.74 -8.61 -18.88
N ILE A 203 5.19 -8.14 -17.72
CA ILE A 203 6.56 -7.64 -17.55
C ILE A 203 7.57 -8.77 -17.69
N ASP A 204 7.32 -9.92 -17.06
CA ASP A 204 8.18 -11.09 -17.19
C ASP A 204 8.27 -11.54 -18.65
N GLY A 205 7.19 -11.44 -19.41
CA GLY A 205 7.17 -11.68 -20.86
C GLY A 205 8.10 -10.72 -21.63
N CYS A 206 8.00 -9.42 -21.36
CA CYS A 206 8.87 -8.42 -21.99
C CYS A 206 10.34 -8.65 -21.64
N VAL A 207 10.63 -8.92 -20.37
CA VAL A 207 11.98 -9.19 -19.89
C VAL A 207 12.52 -10.52 -20.48
N SER A 208 11.65 -11.52 -20.63
CA SER A 208 12.00 -12.81 -21.27
C SER A 208 12.33 -12.65 -22.74
N CYS A 209 11.64 -11.76 -23.48
CA CYS A 209 12.00 -11.45 -24.87
C CYS A 209 13.42 -10.88 -24.98
N ALA A 210 13.79 -9.99 -24.07
CA ALA A 210 15.15 -9.47 -23.99
C ALA A 210 16.15 -10.59 -23.60
N GLY A 211 15.79 -11.47 -22.68
CA GLY A 211 16.56 -12.65 -22.32
C GLY A 211 16.78 -13.60 -23.50
N ILE A 212 15.79 -13.79 -24.38
CA ILE A 212 15.90 -14.59 -25.62
C ILE A 212 16.94 -13.95 -26.57
N ALA A 213 16.92 -12.64 -26.74
CA ALA A 213 17.90 -11.94 -27.58
C ALA A 213 19.32 -12.11 -27.04
N VAL A 214 19.51 -12.00 -25.73
CA VAL A 214 20.80 -12.28 -25.08
C VAL A 214 21.21 -13.74 -25.23
N ALA A 215 20.28 -14.70 -25.06
CA ALA A 215 20.56 -16.11 -25.24
C ALA A 215 21.04 -16.42 -26.67
N ALA A 216 20.37 -15.83 -27.66
CA ALA A 216 20.77 -15.96 -29.06
C ALA A 216 22.20 -15.48 -29.31
N ALA A 217 22.58 -14.35 -28.73
CA ALA A 217 23.94 -13.81 -28.84
C ALA A 217 24.96 -14.66 -28.08
N ALA A 218 24.61 -15.13 -26.88
CA ALA A 218 25.53 -15.83 -25.97
C ALA A 218 25.85 -17.27 -26.41
N VAL A 219 25.01 -17.90 -27.25
CA VAL A 219 25.27 -19.25 -27.78
C VAL A 219 26.57 -19.33 -28.59
N GLY A 220 26.93 -18.25 -29.31
CA GLY A 220 28.19 -18.17 -30.08
C GLY A 220 29.38 -17.69 -29.27
N GLN A 221 29.12 -16.82 -28.27
CA GLN A 221 30.15 -16.18 -27.46
C GLN A 221 29.60 -15.98 -26.02
N THR A 222 30.05 -16.81 -25.10
CA THR A 222 29.56 -16.85 -23.71
C THR A 222 29.60 -15.46 -23.04
N GLY A 223 30.63 -14.65 -23.28
CA GLY A 223 30.78 -13.32 -22.73
C GLY A 223 29.67 -12.34 -23.09
N LEU A 224 28.91 -12.56 -24.18
CA LEU A 224 27.81 -11.69 -24.58
C LEU A 224 26.63 -11.72 -23.59
N VAL A 225 26.56 -12.70 -22.68
CA VAL A 225 25.61 -12.67 -21.57
C VAL A 225 25.78 -11.44 -20.67
N LEU A 226 26.95 -10.82 -20.65
CA LEU A 226 27.21 -9.55 -19.95
C LEU A 226 26.39 -8.37 -20.49
N LEU A 227 25.78 -8.48 -21.68
CA LEU A 227 24.83 -7.48 -22.19
C LEU A 227 23.58 -7.33 -21.30
N THR A 228 23.34 -8.26 -20.39
CA THR A 228 22.29 -8.12 -19.35
C THR A 228 22.62 -7.02 -18.34
N LEU A 229 23.90 -6.69 -18.09
CA LEU A 229 24.31 -5.68 -17.09
C LEU A 229 23.80 -4.27 -17.40
N PRO A 230 23.98 -3.71 -18.62
CA PRO A 230 23.42 -2.39 -18.93
C PRO A 230 21.89 -2.36 -18.81
N MET A 231 21.20 -3.45 -19.17
CA MET A 231 19.75 -3.55 -19.01
C MET A 231 19.34 -3.56 -17.52
N MET A 232 20.04 -4.31 -16.69
CA MET A 232 19.84 -4.30 -15.24
C MET A 232 20.14 -2.92 -14.64
N GLY A 233 21.21 -2.25 -15.10
CA GLY A 233 21.53 -0.89 -14.72
C GLY A 233 20.42 0.10 -15.05
N LEU A 234 19.88 0.03 -16.26
CA LEU A 234 18.75 0.86 -16.68
C LEU A 234 17.50 0.61 -15.83
N LEU A 235 17.14 -0.64 -15.57
CA LEU A 235 16.01 -1.00 -14.72
C LEU A 235 16.22 -0.53 -13.28
N SER A 236 17.44 -0.65 -12.76
CA SER A 236 17.79 -0.14 -11.43
C SER A 236 17.65 1.38 -11.34
N MET A 237 18.07 2.10 -12.37
CA MET A 237 17.94 3.56 -12.45
C MET A 237 16.46 3.97 -12.46
N PHE A 238 15.63 3.35 -13.27
CA PHE A 238 14.19 3.60 -13.28
C PHE A 238 13.51 3.25 -11.95
N ALA A 239 13.93 2.15 -11.33
CA ALA A 239 13.42 1.78 -10.01
C ALA A 239 13.76 2.83 -8.96
N HIS A 240 14.97 3.36 -8.98
CA HIS A 240 15.44 4.40 -8.07
C HIS A 240 14.67 5.71 -8.27
N GLU A 241 14.58 6.19 -9.52
CA GLU A 241 13.82 7.40 -9.85
C GLU A 241 12.34 7.30 -9.44
N ARG A 242 11.71 6.15 -9.74
CA ARG A 242 10.31 5.93 -9.32
C ARG A 242 10.14 5.92 -7.81
N LYS A 243 11.10 5.32 -7.09
CA LYS A 243 11.12 5.32 -5.64
C LYS A 243 11.21 6.74 -5.09
N GLU A 244 12.18 7.54 -5.56
CA GLU A 244 12.36 8.93 -5.13
C GLU A 244 11.09 9.77 -5.37
N ARG A 245 10.42 9.58 -6.51
CA ARG A 245 9.14 10.26 -6.79
C ARG A 245 8.04 9.86 -5.82
N LEU A 246 7.92 8.55 -5.51
CA LEU A 246 6.93 8.05 -4.54
C LEU A 246 7.24 8.56 -3.13
N ASP A 247 8.49 8.50 -2.70
CA ASP A 247 8.93 8.98 -1.39
C ASP A 247 8.68 10.49 -1.25
N GLY A 248 9.00 11.29 -2.27
CA GLY A 248 8.71 12.72 -2.29
C GLY A 248 7.21 13.04 -2.23
N THR A 249 6.37 12.24 -2.90
CA THR A 249 4.91 12.41 -2.84
C THR A 249 4.36 12.09 -1.45
N LEU A 250 4.87 11.03 -0.82
CA LEU A 250 4.46 10.64 0.54
C LEU A 250 4.93 11.66 1.58
N GLU A 251 6.17 12.15 1.46
CA GLU A 251 6.71 13.19 2.34
C GLU A 251 5.90 14.49 2.23
N LEU A 252 5.57 14.90 1.01
CA LEU A 252 4.73 16.08 0.77
C LEU A 252 3.33 15.89 1.39
N SER A 253 2.71 14.73 1.20
CA SER A 253 1.41 14.40 1.80
C SER A 253 1.45 14.45 3.33
N SER A 254 2.52 13.90 3.94
CA SER A 254 2.70 13.93 5.39
C SER A 254 2.93 15.36 5.93
N ALA A 255 3.69 16.18 5.18
CA ALA A 255 3.91 17.59 5.53
C ALA A 255 2.61 18.40 5.46
N TYR A 256 1.78 18.18 4.42
CA TYR A 256 0.46 18.80 4.34
C TYR A 256 -0.44 18.41 5.50
N ARG A 257 -0.48 17.12 5.86
CA ARG A 257 -1.26 16.64 7.00
C ARG A 257 -0.76 17.26 8.30
N GLY A 258 0.55 17.27 8.54
CA GLY A 258 1.15 17.91 9.72
C GLY A 258 0.83 19.41 9.83
N ALA A 259 0.90 20.15 8.71
CA ALA A 259 0.54 21.57 8.67
C ALA A 259 -0.96 21.78 8.96
N ALA A 260 -1.83 20.95 8.44
CA ALA A 260 -3.27 21.02 8.70
C ALA A 260 -3.58 20.75 10.18
N HIS A 261 -2.93 19.75 10.81
CA HIS A 261 -3.07 19.50 12.24
C HIS A 261 -2.61 20.70 13.09
N LEU A 262 -1.47 21.30 12.76
CA LEU A 262 -1.01 22.51 13.44
C LEU A 262 -1.99 23.67 13.30
N LEU A 263 -2.60 23.86 12.12
CA LEU A 263 -3.64 24.87 11.92
C LEU A 263 -4.89 24.57 12.76
N GLY A 264 -5.33 23.32 12.84
CA GLY A 264 -6.41 22.90 13.73
C GLY A 264 -6.12 23.22 15.20
N ASP A 265 -4.93 22.87 15.69
CA ASP A 265 -4.51 23.17 17.07
C ASP A 265 -4.48 24.69 17.34
N VAL A 266 -4.07 25.52 16.37
CA VAL A 266 -4.08 26.99 16.48
C VAL A 266 -5.50 27.52 16.53
N ILE A 267 -6.42 26.97 15.74
CA ILE A 267 -7.84 27.39 15.73
C ILE A 267 -8.50 27.09 17.10
N ASP A 268 -8.28 25.86 17.59
CA ASP A 268 -8.78 25.46 18.91
C ASP A 268 -8.27 26.39 20.06
N ALA A 269 -7.02 26.85 19.92
CA ALA A 269 -6.46 27.84 20.91
C ALA A 269 -7.12 29.20 20.82
N VAL A 270 -7.63 29.65 19.69
CA VAL A 270 -8.34 30.93 19.50
C VAL A 270 -9.75 30.87 20.05
N ASP A 271 -10.44 29.76 19.94
CA ASP A 271 -11.84 29.58 20.35
C ASP A 271 -12.00 29.13 21.84
N HIS A 272 -10.90 29.17 22.64
CA HIS A 272 -10.86 28.60 24.00
C HIS A 272 -11.33 27.13 24.09
N TYR A 273 -11.49 26.45 22.98
CA TYR A 273 -11.64 25.01 22.94
C TYR A 273 -10.29 24.33 23.22
N THR A 274 -10.30 23.34 24.04
CA THR A 274 -9.10 22.52 24.23
C THR A 274 -8.86 21.72 22.94
N GLY A 275 -7.62 21.63 22.44
CA GLY A 275 -7.22 20.91 21.20
C GLY A 275 -7.60 19.43 21.13
N VAL A 276 -8.47 18.99 22.02
CA VAL A 276 -9.11 17.68 22.08
C VAL A 276 -10.33 17.61 21.15
N HIS A 277 -11.03 18.75 20.93
CA HIS A 277 -12.27 18.78 20.16
C HIS A 277 -12.05 18.41 18.69
N THR A 278 -11.18 19.12 18.00
CA THR A 278 -10.91 18.89 16.58
C THR A 278 -10.45 17.46 16.30
N ARG A 279 -9.56 16.89 17.14
CA ARG A 279 -9.11 15.50 17.01
C ARG A 279 -10.26 14.50 17.15
N GLN A 280 -11.13 14.68 18.14
CA GLN A 280 -12.29 13.79 18.32
C GLN A 280 -13.27 13.86 17.15
N VAL A 281 -13.48 15.05 16.56
CA VAL A 281 -14.31 15.20 15.36
C VAL A 281 -13.68 14.47 14.18
N VAL A 282 -12.36 14.61 13.98
CA VAL A 282 -11.62 13.89 12.91
C VAL A 282 -11.74 12.39 13.08
N ASP A 283 -11.40 11.85 14.27
CA ASP A 283 -11.42 10.41 14.54
C ASP A 283 -12.82 9.80 14.30
N LEU A 284 -13.84 10.49 14.79
CA LEU A 284 -15.22 10.05 14.62
C LEU A 284 -15.66 10.14 13.16
N SER A 285 -15.30 11.21 12.46
CA SER A 285 -15.60 11.37 11.04
C SER A 285 -14.97 10.28 10.19
N LEU A 286 -13.70 9.93 10.46
CA LEU A 286 -13.02 8.82 9.78
C LEU A 286 -13.69 7.47 10.06
N ALA A 287 -14.09 7.20 11.30
CA ALA A 287 -14.81 5.97 11.62
C ALA A 287 -16.16 5.89 10.88
N VAL A 288 -16.86 7.02 10.72
CA VAL A 288 -18.11 7.10 9.95
C VAL A 288 -17.86 6.86 8.46
N THR A 289 -16.75 7.37 7.88
CA THR A 289 -16.42 7.11 6.46
C THR A 289 -16.18 5.63 6.19
N VAL A 290 -15.56 4.91 7.13
CA VAL A 290 -15.37 3.45 7.03
C VAL A 290 -16.73 2.73 7.10
N ALA A 291 -17.61 3.14 8.03
CA ALA A 291 -18.95 2.55 8.16
C ALA A 291 -19.85 2.82 6.94
N LEU A 292 -19.55 3.86 6.15
CA LEU A 292 -20.20 4.21 4.88
C LEU A 292 -19.46 3.66 3.65
N GLU A 293 -18.38 2.91 3.83
CA GLU A 293 -17.57 2.30 2.76
C GLU A 293 -17.05 3.32 1.73
N LEU A 294 -16.75 4.55 2.16
CA LEU A 294 -16.21 5.57 1.28
C LEU A 294 -14.78 5.21 0.84
N ASP A 295 -14.45 5.57 -0.41
CA ASP A 295 -13.09 5.36 -0.93
C ASP A 295 -12.04 6.23 -0.19
N ARG A 296 -10.75 5.89 -0.37
CA ARG A 296 -9.64 6.55 0.32
C ARG A 296 -9.55 8.04 0.03
N THR A 297 -9.92 8.49 -1.17
CA THR A 297 -9.87 9.90 -1.54
C THR A 297 -10.91 10.68 -0.75
N ARG A 298 -12.13 10.17 -0.67
CA ARG A 298 -13.20 10.77 0.14
C ARG A 298 -12.91 10.72 1.64
N GLN A 299 -12.29 9.63 2.13
CA GLN A 299 -11.83 9.56 3.52
C GLN A 299 -10.83 10.68 3.84
N GLN A 300 -9.89 10.93 2.94
CA GLN A 300 -8.90 12.01 3.08
C GLN A 300 -9.56 13.39 3.02
N ASP A 301 -10.53 13.58 2.12
CA ASP A 301 -11.28 14.83 2.03
C ASP A 301 -12.08 15.12 3.32
N VAL A 302 -12.69 14.08 3.93
CA VAL A 302 -13.37 14.20 5.23
C VAL A 302 -12.38 14.52 6.35
N GLU A 303 -11.22 13.88 6.38
CA GLU A 303 -10.15 14.14 7.35
C GLU A 303 -9.79 15.64 7.35
N PHE A 304 -9.45 16.18 6.17
CA PHE A 304 -9.08 17.59 6.05
C PHE A 304 -10.26 18.54 6.29
N ALA A 305 -11.47 18.19 5.86
CA ALA A 305 -12.65 18.98 6.11
C ALA A 305 -12.96 19.07 7.63
N ALA A 306 -12.90 17.94 8.33
CA ALA A 306 -13.09 17.87 9.77
C ALA A 306 -12.02 18.67 10.55
N LEU A 307 -10.77 18.59 10.09
CA LEU A 307 -9.64 19.26 10.70
C LEU A 307 -9.70 20.78 10.53
N LEU A 308 -10.23 21.25 9.40
CA LEU A 308 -10.18 22.65 8.99
C LEU A 308 -11.58 23.32 8.92
N HIS A 309 -12.66 22.64 9.37
CA HIS A 309 -14.03 23.17 9.25
C HIS A 309 -14.20 24.57 9.88
N ASP A 310 -13.45 24.84 10.91
CA ASP A 310 -13.48 26.07 11.68
C ASP A 310 -12.36 27.07 11.31
N VAL A 311 -11.52 26.79 10.29
CA VAL A 311 -10.34 27.61 9.94
C VAL A 311 -10.67 29.08 9.71
N GLY A 312 -11.85 29.39 9.19
CA GLY A 312 -12.29 30.75 8.96
C GLY A 312 -12.56 31.57 10.22
N LYS A 313 -12.66 30.94 11.39
CA LYS A 313 -12.79 31.65 12.70
C LYS A 313 -11.59 32.55 12.97
N ILE A 314 -10.43 32.28 12.39
CA ILE A 314 -9.24 33.18 12.50
C ILE A 314 -9.56 34.60 12.00
N ARG A 315 -10.51 34.75 11.07
CA ARG A 315 -10.92 36.07 10.56
C ARG A 315 -12.08 36.70 11.31
N ILE A 316 -12.65 36.00 12.27
CA ILE A 316 -13.73 36.53 13.11
C ILE A 316 -13.12 37.29 14.33
N PRO A 317 -13.64 38.47 14.67
CA PRO A 317 -13.16 39.21 15.85
C PRO A 317 -13.28 38.37 17.12
N SER A 318 -12.19 38.26 17.87
CA SER A 318 -12.14 37.47 19.12
C SER A 318 -13.14 37.98 20.19
N SER A 319 -13.50 39.24 20.14
CA SER A 319 -14.55 39.83 20.99
C SER A 319 -15.94 39.24 20.75
N ILE A 320 -16.20 38.71 19.55
CA ILE A 320 -17.44 38.04 19.22
C ILE A 320 -17.36 36.56 19.56
N ILE A 321 -16.27 35.89 19.14
CA ILE A 321 -16.07 34.46 19.42
C ILE A 321 -16.10 34.18 20.92
N ASN A 322 -15.38 34.99 21.69
CA ASN A 322 -15.23 34.83 23.16
C ASN A 322 -16.18 35.70 23.98
N LYS A 323 -17.30 36.12 23.39
CA LYS A 323 -18.27 36.95 24.11
C LYS A 323 -18.89 36.20 25.29
N PRO A 324 -18.79 36.70 26.52
CA PRO A 324 -19.45 36.08 27.67
C PRO A 324 -20.95 36.39 27.63
N GLY A 325 -21.75 35.60 26.93
CA GLY A 325 -23.21 35.79 26.85
C GLY A 325 -23.79 35.36 25.51
N LYS A 326 -25.07 35.66 25.31
CA LYS A 326 -25.74 35.36 24.04
C LYS A 326 -25.30 36.33 22.96
N LEU A 327 -25.11 35.81 21.75
CA LEU A 327 -24.87 36.63 20.57
C LEU A 327 -26.19 37.22 20.09
N ASP A 328 -26.13 38.45 19.59
CA ASP A 328 -27.24 39.07 18.86
C ASP A 328 -27.23 38.62 17.38
N ASP A 329 -28.29 38.98 16.62
CA ASP A 329 -28.45 38.58 15.22
C ASP A 329 -27.30 39.06 14.32
N ALA A 330 -26.78 40.28 14.57
CA ALA A 330 -25.68 40.85 13.80
C ALA A 330 -24.35 40.10 14.08
N GLU A 331 -24.10 39.74 15.32
CA GLU A 331 -22.95 38.95 15.72
C GLU A 331 -23.03 37.53 15.17
N TRP A 332 -24.24 36.93 15.14
CA TRP A 332 -24.46 35.64 14.50
C TRP A 332 -24.14 35.68 13.00
N GLU A 333 -24.55 36.70 12.28
CA GLU A 333 -24.19 36.88 10.88
C GLU A 333 -22.68 36.94 10.65
N ILE A 334 -21.94 37.59 11.57
CA ILE A 334 -20.47 37.63 11.51
C ILE A 334 -19.87 36.23 11.73
N ILE A 335 -20.36 35.49 12.72
CA ILE A 335 -19.85 34.12 12.99
C ILE A 335 -20.13 33.20 11.82
N ARG A 336 -21.33 33.22 11.22
CA ARG A 336 -21.69 32.39 10.08
C ARG A 336 -20.74 32.55 8.89
N ARG A 337 -20.12 33.72 8.77
CA ARG A 337 -19.14 33.97 7.68
C ARG A 337 -17.88 33.14 7.78
N HIS A 338 -17.58 32.47 8.92
CA HIS A 338 -16.37 31.66 9.04
C HIS A 338 -16.32 30.55 7.99
N THR A 339 -17.43 30.00 7.54
CA THR A 339 -17.46 28.98 6.49
C THR A 339 -17.02 29.55 5.13
N ILE A 340 -17.46 30.77 4.78
CA ILE A 340 -17.06 31.50 3.57
C ILE A 340 -15.57 31.90 3.64
N GLU A 341 -15.16 32.44 4.79
CA GLU A 341 -13.77 32.84 5.02
C GLU A 341 -12.83 31.62 5.00
N GLY A 342 -13.28 30.48 5.54
CA GLY A 342 -12.54 29.22 5.52
C GLY A 342 -12.32 28.73 4.09
N GLU A 343 -13.36 28.68 3.25
CA GLU A 343 -13.23 28.38 1.83
C GLU A 343 -12.23 29.31 1.16
N ALA A 344 -12.37 30.64 1.37
CA ALA A 344 -11.49 31.63 0.74
C ALA A 344 -10.02 31.46 1.15
N MET A 345 -9.74 31.12 2.41
CA MET A 345 -8.41 30.85 2.92
C MET A 345 -7.80 29.58 2.26
N LEU A 346 -8.57 28.50 2.24
CA LEU A 346 -8.11 27.24 1.67
C LEU A 346 -7.94 27.30 0.14
N ALA A 347 -8.78 28.07 -0.54
CA ALA A 347 -8.65 28.34 -1.97
C ALA A 347 -7.34 29.06 -2.33
N GLN A 348 -6.83 29.94 -1.46
CA GLN A 348 -5.54 30.62 -1.66
C GLN A 348 -4.34 29.67 -1.59
N VAL A 349 -4.44 28.58 -0.82
CA VAL A 349 -3.40 27.56 -0.75
C VAL A 349 -3.37 26.73 -2.04
N GLY A 350 -4.54 26.52 -2.66
CA GLY A 350 -4.66 25.79 -3.92
C GLY A 350 -4.61 24.28 -3.75
N GLY A 351 -4.45 23.57 -4.89
CA GLY A 351 -4.34 22.11 -4.92
C GLY A 351 -5.54 21.41 -4.26
N THR A 352 -5.28 20.37 -3.50
CA THR A 352 -6.31 19.57 -2.78
C THR A 352 -7.09 20.43 -1.77
N LEU A 353 -6.43 21.39 -1.11
CA LEU A 353 -7.08 22.22 -0.10
C LEU A 353 -8.14 23.15 -0.67
N ALA A 354 -8.05 23.55 -1.94
CA ALA A 354 -9.13 24.29 -2.60
C ALA A 354 -10.41 23.45 -2.72
N GLY A 355 -10.28 22.13 -2.92
CA GLY A 355 -11.40 21.19 -2.88
C GLY A 355 -12.01 21.10 -1.48
N VAL A 356 -11.17 20.93 -0.48
CA VAL A 356 -11.56 20.90 0.95
C VAL A 356 -12.26 22.19 1.36
N GLY A 357 -11.83 23.36 0.85
CA GLY A 357 -12.48 24.64 1.10
C GLY A 357 -13.98 24.63 0.78
N ARG A 358 -14.39 24.00 -0.32
CA ARG A 358 -15.83 23.86 -0.66
C ARG A 358 -16.57 22.98 0.35
N LEU A 359 -15.92 21.94 0.88
CA LEU A 359 -16.49 21.09 1.92
C LEU A 359 -16.66 21.86 3.24
N VAL A 360 -15.63 22.65 3.62
CA VAL A 360 -15.68 23.55 4.79
C VAL A 360 -16.81 24.58 4.66
N ARG A 361 -16.99 25.17 3.47
CA ARG A 361 -18.10 26.08 3.22
C ARG A 361 -19.46 25.46 3.57
N SER A 362 -19.66 24.17 3.23
CA SER A 362 -20.92 23.47 3.41
C SER A 362 -21.03 22.73 4.76
N SER A 363 -20.10 22.87 5.69
CA SER A 363 -20.06 22.13 6.95
C SER A 363 -21.21 22.46 7.92
N HIS A 364 -21.84 23.59 7.76
CA HIS A 364 -22.99 24.03 8.57
C HIS A 364 -24.30 24.12 7.77
N GLU A 365 -24.33 23.51 6.60
CA GLU A 365 -25.59 23.30 5.89
C GLU A 365 -26.44 22.26 6.63
N ARG A 366 -27.74 22.43 6.57
CA ARG A 366 -28.72 21.54 7.19
C ARG A 366 -29.44 20.73 6.11
N TYR A 367 -29.74 19.51 6.41
CA TYR A 367 -30.39 18.62 5.44
C TYR A 367 -31.73 19.14 4.94
N ASP A 368 -32.46 19.93 5.76
CA ASP A 368 -33.73 20.58 5.41
C ASP A 368 -33.56 21.90 4.62
N GLY A 369 -32.32 22.36 4.34
CA GLY A 369 -32.04 23.59 3.61
C GLY A 369 -32.14 24.87 4.43
N THR A 370 -32.33 24.79 5.75
CA THR A 370 -32.35 25.96 6.64
C THR A 370 -30.98 26.28 7.23
N GLY A 371 -29.92 25.65 6.70
CA GLY A 371 -28.53 25.89 7.07
C GLY A 371 -27.90 27.12 6.43
N TYR A 372 -26.60 27.22 6.49
CA TYR A 372 -25.83 28.32 5.92
C TYR A 372 -24.47 27.84 5.36
N PRO A 373 -23.86 28.56 4.42
CA PRO A 373 -24.21 29.87 3.89
C PRO A 373 -25.14 29.82 2.66
N ASP A 374 -25.25 28.69 1.97
CA ASP A 374 -25.89 28.59 0.65
C ASP A 374 -27.33 28.04 0.71
N GLY A 375 -27.75 27.47 1.85
CA GLY A 375 -29.07 26.84 2.00
C GLY A 375 -29.25 25.59 1.15
N LEU A 376 -28.19 24.77 1.01
CA LEU A 376 -28.22 23.52 0.26
C LEU A 376 -29.15 22.52 0.94
N VAL A 377 -29.85 21.70 0.13
CA VAL A 377 -30.87 20.75 0.62
C VAL A 377 -30.45 19.31 0.30
N GLY A 378 -30.58 18.43 1.26
CA GLY A 378 -30.47 16.99 1.09
C GLY A 378 -29.12 16.56 0.51
N GLU A 379 -29.16 15.82 -0.57
CA GLU A 379 -27.97 15.29 -1.24
C GLU A 379 -27.17 16.34 -2.04
N SER A 380 -27.70 17.56 -2.19
CA SER A 380 -26.93 18.68 -2.75
C SER A 380 -25.78 19.11 -1.82
N ILE A 381 -25.87 18.79 -0.54
CA ILE A 381 -24.77 18.97 0.42
C ILE A 381 -23.76 17.82 0.20
N PRO A 382 -22.46 18.10 -0.01
CA PRO A 382 -21.45 17.04 -0.12
C PRO A 382 -21.52 16.07 1.06
N ILE A 383 -21.40 14.77 0.80
CA ILE A 383 -21.46 13.75 1.88
C ILE A 383 -20.39 13.98 2.94
N GLU A 384 -19.22 14.45 2.53
CA GLU A 384 -18.10 14.79 3.40
C GLU A 384 -18.51 15.86 4.42
N SER A 385 -19.18 16.92 3.96
CA SER A 385 -19.68 18.00 4.81
C SER A 385 -20.81 17.53 5.73
N ARG A 386 -21.71 16.65 5.25
CA ARG A 386 -22.77 16.04 6.06
C ARG A 386 -22.19 15.19 7.21
N ILE A 387 -21.09 14.48 6.96
CA ILE A 387 -20.38 13.68 7.98
C ILE A 387 -19.79 14.62 9.04
N VAL A 388 -19.03 15.63 8.61
CA VAL A 388 -18.42 16.61 9.54
C VAL A 388 -19.49 17.29 10.40
N CYS A 389 -20.60 17.73 9.82
CA CYS A 389 -21.70 18.37 10.53
C CYS A 389 -22.28 17.50 11.67
N VAL A 390 -22.51 16.21 11.40
CA VAL A 390 -23.06 15.29 12.40
C VAL A 390 -22.03 14.99 13.50
N CYS A 391 -20.77 14.79 13.14
CA CYS A 391 -19.69 14.47 14.07
C CYS A 391 -19.36 15.66 14.97
N ASP A 392 -19.30 16.89 14.42
CA ASP A 392 -19.14 18.11 15.21
C ASP A 392 -20.30 18.31 16.19
N ALA A 393 -21.56 18.18 15.72
CA ALA A 393 -22.73 18.30 16.60
C ALA A 393 -22.73 17.25 17.72
N TYR A 394 -22.35 15.99 17.43
CA TYR A 394 -22.22 14.96 18.45
C TYR A 394 -21.14 15.33 19.49
N ASN A 395 -19.95 15.69 19.03
CA ASN A 395 -18.85 16.09 19.90
C ASN A 395 -19.26 17.32 20.75
N ALA A 396 -19.90 18.30 20.13
CA ALA A 396 -20.44 19.45 20.84
C ALA A 396 -21.47 19.09 21.92
N MET A 397 -22.26 18.02 21.75
CA MET A 397 -23.23 17.56 22.75
C MET A 397 -22.57 16.79 23.91
N THR A 398 -21.50 16.05 23.64
CA THR A 398 -20.86 15.12 24.59
C THR A 398 -19.62 15.71 25.27
N THR A 399 -19.25 16.96 24.98
CA THR A 399 -18.15 17.69 25.64
C THR A 399 -18.69 18.76 26.58
N ASP A 400 -18.05 18.90 27.74
CA ASP A 400 -18.35 19.96 28.67
C ASP A 400 -18.06 21.34 28.06
N ARG A 401 -19.01 22.26 28.15
CA ARG A 401 -18.87 23.66 27.74
C ARG A 401 -19.00 24.58 28.95
N PRO A 402 -18.41 25.79 28.93
CA PRO A 402 -18.49 26.72 30.06
C PRO A 402 -19.91 26.98 30.57
N TYR A 403 -20.92 26.80 29.71
CA TYR A 403 -22.33 27.09 30.02
C TYR A 403 -23.22 25.83 30.06
N ARG A 404 -22.67 24.63 29.76
CA ARG A 404 -23.46 23.39 29.69
C ARG A 404 -22.59 22.16 29.94
N ARG A 405 -23.04 21.27 30.82
CA ARG A 405 -22.44 19.94 31.00
C ARG A 405 -22.64 19.04 29.76
N ALA A 406 -21.72 18.14 29.55
CA ALA A 406 -21.84 17.10 28.56
C ALA A 406 -23.13 16.28 28.73
N ARG A 407 -23.79 15.98 27.63
CA ARG A 407 -24.90 15.02 27.64
C ARG A 407 -24.34 13.59 27.67
N ASP A 408 -25.13 12.66 28.19
CA ASP A 408 -24.79 11.26 28.08
C ASP A 408 -24.86 10.79 26.61
N VAL A 409 -24.05 9.77 26.28
CA VAL A 409 -23.98 9.21 24.91
C VAL A 409 -25.35 8.78 24.40
N SER A 410 -26.16 8.13 25.26
CA SER A 410 -27.52 7.71 24.90
C SER A 410 -28.43 8.89 24.58
N GLU A 411 -28.33 10.01 25.32
CA GLU A 411 -29.09 11.24 25.07
C GLU A 411 -28.65 11.91 23.76
N ALA A 412 -27.33 11.94 23.49
CA ALA A 412 -26.80 12.48 22.25
C ALA A 412 -27.26 11.69 21.02
N ILE A 413 -27.23 10.35 21.09
CA ILE A 413 -27.77 9.47 20.04
C ILE A 413 -29.26 9.71 19.80
N ALA A 414 -30.06 9.83 20.88
CA ALA A 414 -31.48 10.11 20.77
C ALA A 414 -31.75 11.46 20.07
N GLU A 415 -30.94 12.47 20.37
CA GLU A 415 -31.04 13.81 19.74
C GLU A 415 -30.64 13.76 18.26
N LEU A 416 -29.55 13.05 17.88
CA LEU A 416 -29.17 12.87 16.48
C LEU A 416 -30.31 12.22 15.69
N ARG A 417 -30.92 11.15 16.21
CA ARG A 417 -32.04 10.49 15.56
C ARG A 417 -33.28 11.37 15.44
N ARG A 418 -33.55 12.19 16.48
CA ARG A 418 -34.66 13.13 16.44
C ARG A 418 -34.51 14.20 15.34
N CYS A 419 -33.28 14.59 15.06
CA CYS A 419 -32.94 15.60 14.06
C CYS A 419 -32.62 15.00 12.67
N ALA A 420 -32.67 13.68 12.50
CA ALA A 420 -32.47 13.03 11.22
C ALA A 420 -33.59 13.46 10.23
N GLY A 421 -33.19 13.74 8.98
CA GLY A 421 -34.08 14.26 7.96
C GLY A 421 -34.42 15.75 8.04
N THR A 422 -33.96 16.43 9.11
CA THR A 422 -34.07 17.88 9.28
C THR A 422 -32.69 18.54 9.36
N GLN A 423 -32.04 18.50 10.49
CA GLN A 423 -30.70 19.03 10.62
C GLN A 423 -29.66 18.10 9.96
N PHE A 424 -29.80 16.81 10.14
CA PHE A 424 -28.81 15.82 9.76
C PHE A 424 -29.31 14.85 8.69
N ASP A 425 -28.36 14.34 7.89
CA ASP A 425 -28.62 13.26 6.95
C ASP A 425 -28.94 11.96 7.72
N PRO A 426 -30.10 11.32 7.46
CA PRO A 426 -30.47 10.07 8.12
C PRO A 426 -29.46 8.94 7.92
N VAL A 427 -28.83 8.85 6.74
CA VAL A 427 -27.86 7.80 6.42
C VAL A 427 -26.60 7.99 7.26
N VAL A 428 -26.13 9.23 7.42
CA VAL A 428 -24.97 9.56 8.25
C VAL A 428 -25.28 9.35 9.72
N VAL A 429 -26.49 9.70 10.18
CA VAL A 429 -26.92 9.48 11.56
C VAL A 429 -26.90 7.98 11.91
N GLU A 430 -27.41 7.11 11.07
CA GLU A 430 -27.34 5.67 11.34
C GLU A 430 -25.91 5.11 11.27
N ALA A 431 -25.05 5.68 10.41
CA ALA A 431 -23.63 5.30 10.37
C ALA A 431 -22.89 5.66 11.66
N ILE A 432 -23.05 6.89 12.16
CA ILE A 432 -22.40 7.30 13.42
C ILE A 432 -22.96 6.48 14.61
N VAL A 433 -24.24 6.16 14.64
CA VAL A 433 -24.81 5.33 15.69
C VAL A 433 -24.20 3.92 15.68
N ARG A 434 -24.01 3.31 14.53
CA ARG A 434 -23.32 2.02 14.41
C ARG A 434 -21.88 2.08 14.96
N VAL A 435 -21.16 3.16 14.65
CA VAL A 435 -19.80 3.38 15.20
C VAL A 435 -19.83 3.49 16.72
N LEU A 436 -20.72 4.31 17.28
CA LEU A 436 -20.80 4.57 18.71
C LEU A 436 -21.29 3.37 19.53
N THR A 437 -22.09 2.49 18.94
CA THR A 437 -22.61 1.28 19.61
C THR A 437 -21.71 0.06 19.44
N GLY A 438 -20.57 0.20 18.77
CA GLY A 438 -19.63 -0.90 18.52
C GLY A 438 -20.13 -1.96 17.54
N THR A 439 -21.13 -1.66 16.73
CA THR A 439 -21.67 -2.54 15.69
C THR A 439 -20.98 -2.30 14.32
N ALA A 440 -20.03 -1.37 14.25
CA ALA A 440 -19.15 -1.13 13.12
C ALA A 440 -17.71 -1.58 13.44
N GLU A 441 -16.96 -2.03 12.42
CA GLU A 441 -15.53 -2.28 12.58
C GLU A 441 -14.81 -0.96 12.91
N THR A 442 -14.12 -0.94 14.05
CA THR A 442 -13.43 0.27 14.54
C THR A 442 -12.15 0.46 13.73
N TYR A 443 -11.97 1.64 13.15
CA TYR A 443 -10.69 2.06 12.57
C TYR A 443 -9.71 2.28 13.73
N ALA A 444 -8.68 1.42 13.83
CA ALA A 444 -7.56 1.62 14.73
C ALA A 444 -6.51 2.47 13.99
N GLU A 445 -6.37 3.73 14.37
CA GLU A 445 -5.24 4.55 13.94
C GLU A 445 -3.92 3.88 14.37
N PRO A 446 -2.90 3.82 13.50
CA PRO A 446 -1.56 3.46 13.93
C PRO A 446 -1.01 4.57 14.83
N GLU A 447 -0.73 4.26 16.10
CA GLU A 447 -0.07 5.20 17.03
C GLU A 447 1.16 5.83 16.36
N PRO A 448 1.34 7.16 16.42
CA PRO A 448 2.54 7.81 15.92
C PRO A 448 3.72 7.37 16.78
N GLU A 449 4.61 6.56 16.24
CA GLU A 449 5.87 6.20 16.88
C GLU A 449 6.70 7.49 17.09
N LEU A 450 6.80 7.95 18.33
CA LEU A 450 7.68 9.03 18.74
C LEU A 450 9.12 8.65 18.41
N VAL A 451 9.62 9.19 17.29
CA VAL A 451 11.04 9.12 16.98
C VAL A 451 11.79 10.01 17.97
N LEU A 452 12.22 9.41 19.07
CA LEU A 452 13.25 9.99 19.91
C LEU A 452 14.55 10.03 19.09
N SER A 453 14.86 11.20 18.55
CA SER A 453 16.17 11.50 17.98
C SER A 453 17.25 11.43 19.07
N GLY A 454 17.84 10.26 19.21
CA GLY A 454 19.05 10.07 20.01
C GLY A 454 20.25 10.69 19.30
N SER A 455 20.49 11.97 19.50
CA SER A 455 21.78 12.59 19.21
C SER A 455 22.78 12.11 20.28
N GLY A 456 23.52 11.08 19.98
CA GLY A 456 24.68 10.63 20.73
C GLY A 456 25.95 10.94 19.98
N SER A 457 26.45 12.16 20.13
CA SER A 457 27.86 12.45 19.86
C SER A 457 28.72 11.71 20.88
N ALA A 458 29.56 10.81 20.42
CA ALA A 458 30.71 10.35 21.21
C ALA A 458 31.97 10.64 20.40
N VAL A 459 32.67 11.65 20.85
CA VAL A 459 34.10 11.87 20.63
C VAL A 459 34.82 10.96 21.61
N GLY A 460 35.81 10.22 21.13
CA GLY A 460 36.70 9.39 21.93
C GLY A 460 37.37 8.35 21.04
#